data_0d63a800c68682377ef44792f352f46d
#
_entry.id   0d63a800c68682377ef44792f352f46d
#
_cell.length_a   1.000
_cell.length_b   1.000
_cell.length_c   1.000
_cell.angle_alpha   90.00
_cell.angle_beta   90.00
_cell.angle_gamma   90.00
#
_symmetry.space_group_name_H-M   'P 1'
#
loop_
_entity.id
_entity.type
_entity.pdbx_description
1 polymer ?
#
loop_
_entity_poly.entity_id
_entity_poly.type
_entity_poly.pdbx_seq_one_letter_code
_entity_poly.pdbx_strand_id
1 'polypeptide(L)'
;MDKDALRTRVWDALEDSGEARFPFPPHGRIPNFAGADAAAERLAGLDEWATAETLKANPDAPQLPVRRGALDAGKTVFMAVPRLRDERCFYRLDPADLADPDAAATVSGVDDHAEQVGPNAVDRLDLVVVGSVAVSPDGARVGKGEGYSDLEFAVLTELGLVDAETTVVTTVHELQVHEDIPVDAHDVPLDVVVTPERVIRTKTAQERPDGIDWDALDDERIAEIPVLNAFVPDE
;
A
#
# COMPACT_ATOMS: atom_id res chain seq x y z
N MET A 1 18.44 -15.24 -1.21
CA MET A 1 18.50 -14.11 -2.17
C MET A 1 18.21 -12.87 -1.37
N ASP A 2 18.91 -11.74 -1.58
CA ASP A 2 18.55 -10.49 -0.92
C ASP A 2 17.36 -9.82 -1.60
N LYS A 3 16.79 -8.78 -0.94
CA LYS A 3 15.60 -8.07 -1.45
C LYS A 3 15.85 -7.39 -2.80
N ASP A 4 17.06 -6.87 -3.07
CA ASP A 4 17.38 -6.18 -4.33
C ASP A 4 17.46 -7.12 -5.51
N ALA A 5 18.12 -8.27 -5.31
CA ALA A 5 18.19 -9.32 -6.32
C ALA A 5 16.78 -9.89 -6.64
N LEU A 6 15.91 -9.99 -5.62
CA LEU A 6 14.53 -10.43 -5.82
C LEU A 6 13.73 -9.38 -6.61
N ARG A 7 13.85 -8.09 -6.29
CA ARG A 7 13.21 -7.00 -7.05
C ARG A 7 13.58 -7.07 -8.52
N THR A 8 14.88 -7.12 -8.81
CA THR A 8 15.38 -7.18 -10.19
C THR A 8 14.81 -8.38 -10.93
N ARG A 9 14.85 -9.56 -10.33
CA ARG A 9 14.30 -10.79 -10.91
C ARG A 9 12.81 -10.68 -11.25
N VAL A 10 12.02 -10.07 -10.38
CA VAL A 10 10.57 -9.92 -10.60
C VAL A 10 10.30 -8.90 -11.71
N TRP A 11 11.00 -7.77 -11.71
CA TRP A 11 10.87 -6.78 -12.77
C TRP A 11 11.25 -7.33 -14.14
N ASP A 12 12.37 -8.06 -14.24
CA ASP A 12 12.83 -8.73 -15.46
C ASP A 12 11.77 -9.76 -15.92
N ALA A 13 11.25 -10.57 -15.00
CA ALA A 13 10.24 -11.58 -15.33
C ALA A 13 8.95 -10.98 -15.89
N LEU A 14 8.46 -9.88 -15.33
CA LEU A 14 7.28 -9.17 -15.81
C LEU A 14 7.52 -8.50 -17.19
N GLU A 15 8.72 -7.95 -17.41
CA GLU A 15 9.08 -7.33 -18.68
C GLU A 15 9.28 -8.38 -19.78
N ASP A 16 10.07 -9.42 -19.53
CA ASP A 16 10.41 -10.49 -20.49
C ASP A 16 9.17 -11.32 -20.89
N SER A 17 8.23 -11.54 -19.97
CA SER A 17 6.98 -12.23 -20.26
C SER A 17 5.96 -11.39 -21.00
N GLY A 18 6.16 -10.06 -21.05
CA GLY A 18 5.19 -9.12 -21.60
C GLY A 18 3.99 -8.86 -20.69
N GLU A 19 4.06 -9.25 -19.40
CA GLU A 19 2.98 -9.04 -18.43
C GLU A 19 3.06 -7.67 -17.72
N ALA A 20 4.17 -6.94 -17.82
CA ALA A 20 4.25 -5.56 -17.35
C ALA A 20 3.27 -4.65 -18.09
N ARG A 21 2.72 -3.66 -17.38
CA ARG A 21 1.84 -2.61 -17.93
C ARG A 21 2.39 -1.23 -17.59
N PHE A 22 1.90 -0.22 -18.32
CA PHE A 22 2.27 1.18 -18.05
C PHE A 22 2.04 1.53 -16.57
N PRO A 23 2.98 2.27 -15.94
CA PRO A 23 4.14 2.97 -16.49
C PRO A 23 5.36 2.07 -16.70
N PHE A 24 6.12 2.35 -17.77
CA PHE A 24 7.35 1.63 -18.11
C PHE A 24 8.61 2.46 -17.79
N PRO A 25 9.76 1.80 -17.52
CA PRO A 25 9.93 0.37 -17.28
C PRO A 25 9.29 -0.03 -15.93
N PRO A 26 9.05 -1.34 -15.66
CA PRO A 26 8.56 -1.79 -14.35
C PRO A 26 9.59 -1.61 -13.24
N HIS A 27 10.87 -1.51 -13.58
CA HIS A 27 12.00 -1.33 -12.68
C HIS A 27 11.91 -0.04 -11.85
N GLY A 28 12.33 -0.13 -10.57
CA GLY A 28 12.37 1.00 -9.65
C GLY A 28 10.98 1.46 -9.15
N ARG A 29 9.94 0.69 -9.37
CA ARG A 29 8.57 1.00 -8.95
C ARG A 29 7.81 -0.23 -8.47
N ILE A 30 6.63 -0.03 -7.91
CA ILE A 30 5.63 -1.09 -7.79
C ILE A 30 5.11 -1.35 -9.20
N PRO A 31 5.37 -2.53 -9.79
CA PRO A 31 5.10 -2.76 -11.19
C PRO A 31 3.60 -2.91 -11.45
N ASN A 32 3.10 -2.26 -12.50
CA ASN A 32 1.76 -2.54 -12.99
C ASN A 32 1.80 -3.78 -13.91
N PHE A 33 0.71 -4.54 -13.93
CA PHE A 33 0.68 -5.86 -14.54
C PHE A 33 -0.64 -6.15 -15.28
N ALA A 34 -0.59 -7.12 -16.19
CA ALA A 34 -1.79 -7.61 -16.85
C ALA A 34 -2.74 -8.27 -15.87
N GLY A 35 -4.00 -7.91 -15.93
CA GLY A 35 -5.03 -8.44 -15.03
C GLY A 35 -5.11 -7.69 -13.67
N ALA A 36 -4.53 -6.50 -13.54
CA ALA A 36 -4.69 -5.68 -12.34
C ALA A 36 -6.17 -5.39 -12.04
N ASP A 37 -7.00 -5.17 -13.07
CA ASP A 37 -8.46 -5.02 -12.93
C ASP A 37 -9.10 -6.29 -12.38
N ALA A 38 -8.74 -7.46 -12.91
CA ALA A 38 -9.28 -8.75 -12.47
C ALA A 38 -8.87 -9.07 -11.00
N ALA A 39 -7.66 -8.68 -10.60
CA ALA A 39 -7.24 -8.79 -9.21
C ALA A 39 -8.05 -7.86 -8.30
N ALA A 40 -8.32 -6.63 -8.73
CA ALA A 40 -9.17 -5.69 -7.98
C ALA A 40 -10.62 -6.17 -7.88
N GLU A 41 -11.21 -6.71 -8.96
CA GLU A 41 -12.54 -7.32 -8.95
C GLU A 41 -12.61 -8.52 -7.98
N ARG A 42 -11.55 -9.33 -7.95
CA ARG A 42 -11.46 -10.47 -7.03
C ARG A 42 -11.35 -10.01 -5.57
N LEU A 43 -10.58 -8.95 -5.29
CA LEU A 43 -10.53 -8.32 -3.97
C LEU A 43 -11.92 -7.80 -3.57
N ALA A 44 -12.64 -7.15 -4.48
CA ALA A 44 -13.98 -6.64 -4.24
C ALA A 44 -15.02 -7.74 -3.91
N GLY A 45 -14.74 -8.98 -4.24
CA GLY A 45 -15.56 -10.15 -3.89
C GLY A 45 -15.28 -10.74 -2.50
N LEU A 46 -14.37 -10.19 -1.71
CA LEU A 46 -14.02 -10.71 -0.37
C LEU A 46 -14.90 -10.11 0.72
N ASP A 47 -15.09 -10.85 1.81
CA ASP A 47 -15.84 -10.39 2.98
C ASP A 47 -15.17 -9.18 3.63
N GLU A 48 -13.84 -9.15 3.68
CA GLU A 48 -13.04 -8.02 4.18
C GLU A 48 -13.32 -6.73 3.41
N TRP A 49 -13.48 -6.84 2.09
CA TRP A 49 -13.89 -5.70 1.26
C TRP A 49 -15.34 -5.31 1.52
N ALA A 50 -16.23 -6.30 1.60
CA ALA A 50 -17.67 -6.04 1.76
C ALA A 50 -17.98 -5.30 3.07
N THR A 51 -17.21 -5.57 4.14
CA THR A 51 -17.39 -4.96 5.47
C THR A 51 -16.60 -3.65 5.64
N ALA A 52 -15.58 -3.40 4.86
CA ALA A 52 -14.79 -2.16 4.94
C ALA A 52 -15.60 -0.94 4.50
N GLU A 53 -15.61 0.12 5.29
CA GLU A 53 -16.13 1.45 4.94
C GLU A 53 -15.00 2.39 4.55
N THR A 54 -13.85 2.23 5.20
CA THR A 54 -12.66 3.06 5.01
C THR A 54 -11.47 2.21 4.60
N LEU A 55 -10.72 2.68 3.63
CA LEU A 55 -9.48 2.02 3.24
C LEU A 55 -8.36 3.01 2.92
N LYS A 56 -7.14 2.58 3.19
CA LYS A 56 -5.96 3.22 2.69
C LYS A 56 -5.42 2.45 1.50
N ALA A 57 -5.08 3.12 0.41
CA ALA A 57 -4.46 2.51 -0.76
C ALA A 57 -3.25 3.32 -1.23
N ASN A 58 -2.17 2.61 -1.60
CA ASN A 58 -0.99 3.24 -2.17
C ASN A 58 -1.33 3.92 -3.51
N PRO A 59 -0.60 5.01 -3.85
CA PRO A 59 -0.82 5.73 -5.12
C PRO A 59 -0.33 4.96 -6.36
N ASP A 60 0.32 3.82 -6.19
CA ASP A 60 0.93 3.07 -7.29
C ASP A 60 -0.08 2.62 -8.35
N ALA A 61 0.40 2.47 -9.58
CA ALA A 61 -0.44 2.18 -10.74
C ALA A 61 -1.28 0.88 -10.62
N PRO A 62 -0.74 -0.26 -10.11
CA PRO A 62 -1.55 -1.48 -9.99
C PRO A 62 -2.69 -1.38 -8.96
N GLN A 63 -2.66 -0.41 -8.04
CA GLN A 63 -3.75 -0.16 -7.09
C GLN A 63 -4.82 0.81 -7.62
N LEU A 64 -4.65 1.39 -8.82
CA LEU A 64 -5.67 2.28 -9.40
C LEU A 64 -7.04 1.61 -9.55
N PRO A 65 -7.15 0.36 -10.08
CA PRO A 65 -8.45 -0.31 -10.15
C PRO A 65 -9.09 -0.54 -8.77
N VAL A 66 -8.29 -0.79 -7.74
CA VAL A 66 -8.77 -0.94 -6.36
C VAL A 66 -9.35 0.37 -5.85
N ARG A 67 -8.63 1.51 -6.04
CA ARG A 67 -9.11 2.82 -5.62
C ARG A 67 -10.41 3.20 -6.30
N ARG A 68 -10.51 2.99 -7.63
CA ARG A 68 -11.74 3.24 -8.40
C ARG A 68 -12.89 2.38 -7.90
N GLY A 69 -12.67 1.06 -7.78
CA GLY A 69 -13.68 0.16 -7.27
C GLY A 69 -14.15 0.49 -5.84
N ALA A 70 -13.28 1.05 -5.00
CA ALA A 70 -13.65 1.51 -3.67
C ALA A 70 -14.57 2.75 -3.73
N LEU A 71 -14.20 3.74 -4.53
CA LEU A 71 -15.02 4.95 -4.71
C LEU A 71 -16.39 4.61 -5.35
N ASP A 72 -16.42 3.73 -6.35
CA ASP A 72 -17.66 3.24 -6.96
C ASP A 72 -18.56 2.48 -5.98
N ALA A 73 -17.95 1.80 -5.01
CA ALA A 73 -18.66 1.11 -3.92
C ALA A 73 -19.08 2.03 -2.77
N GLY A 74 -18.81 3.33 -2.86
CA GLY A 74 -19.16 4.31 -1.83
C GLY A 74 -18.24 4.35 -0.63
N LYS A 75 -17.03 3.78 -0.74
CA LYS A 75 -16.05 3.72 0.35
C LYS A 75 -15.14 4.95 0.36
N THR A 76 -14.75 5.42 1.54
CA THR A 76 -13.74 6.47 1.68
C THR A 76 -12.34 5.89 1.48
N VAL A 77 -11.54 6.51 0.60
CA VAL A 77 -10.16 6.10 0.30
C VAL A 77 -9.20 7.15 0.81
N PHE A 78 -8.19 6.72 1.57
CA PHE A 78 -7.05 7.55 1.93
C PHE A 78 -5.83 7.16 1.10
N MET A 79 -5.15 8.16 0.54
CA MET A 79 -3.89 8.00 -0.17
C MET A 79 -2.81 8.83 0.51
N ALA A 80 -1.63 8.28 0.69
CA ALA A 80 -0.53 9.05 1.24
C ALA A 80 0.01 10.06 0.21
N VAL A 81 0.32 11.26 0.67
CA VAL A 81 1.15 12.21 -0.07
C VAL A 81 2.52 11.57 -0.31
N PRO A 82 3.10 11.68 -1.52
CA PRO A 82 4.37 11.05 -1.82
C PRO A 82 5.45 11.36 -0.79
N ARG A 83 6.05 10.29 -0.23
CA ARG A 83 7.11 10.35 0.80
C ARG A 83 6.66 10.98 2.13
N LEU A 84 5.37 11.12 2.39
CA LEU A 84 4.83 11.78 3.60
C LEU A 84 5.42 13.18 3.85
N ARG A 85 5.80 13.90 2.80
CA ARG A 85 6.58 15.14 2.83
C ARG A 85 5.80 16.40 3.27
N ASP A 86 4.56 16.24 3.68
CA ASP A 86 3.68 17.33 4.07
C ASP A 86 3.06 17.03 5.44
N GLU A 87 2.80 18.03 6.27
CA GLU A 87 2.07 17.87 7.53
C GLU A 87 0.66 17.32 7.30
N ARG A 88 0.01 17.73 6.18
CA ARG A 88 -1.20 17.11 5.67
C ARG A 88 -0.82 15.98 4.74
N CYS A 89 -0.41 14.86 5.33
CA CYS A 89 0.26 13.78 4.63
C CYS A 89 -0.69 12.76 3.96
N PHE A 90 -2.01 13.01 3.96
CA PHE A 90 -2.99 12.16 3.28
C PHE A 90 -3.92 12.98 2.37
N TYR A 91 -4.38 12.37 1.30
CA TYR A 91 -5.54 12.78 0.53
C TYR A 91 -6.74 11.95 0.99
N ARG A 92 -7.85 12.62 1.31
CA ARG A 92 -9.13 12.01 1.57
C ARG A 92 -9.97 12.04 0.30
N LEU A 93 -10.36 10.88 -0.17
CA LEU A 93 -11.23 10.67 -1.32
C LEU A 93 -12.56 10.13 -0.79
N ASP A 94 -13.50 11.02 -0.55
CA ASP A 94 -14.87 10.66 -0.17
C ASP A 94 -15.75 10.79 -1.41
N PRO A 95 -16.36 9.71 -1.91
CA PRO A 95 -17.14 9.75 -3.15
C PRO A 95 -18.34 10.71 -3.06
N ALA A 96 -18.81 11.04 -1.86
CA ALA A 96 -19.89 12.02 -1.67
C ALA A 96 -19.45 13.47 -1.95
N ASP A 97 -18.15 13.75 -1.78
CA ASP A 97 -17.57 15.10 -1.92
C ASP A 97 -16.85 15.30 -3.26
N LEU A 98 -16.54 14.20 -3.99
CA LEU A 98 -15.75 14.25 -5.22
C LEU A 98 -16.62 14.60 -6.43
N ALA A 99 -16.19 15.62 -7.18
CA ALA A 99 -16.80 15.98 -8.46
C ALA A 99 -16.41 15.01 -9.60
N ASP A 100 -15.20 14.45 -9.53
CA ASP A 100 -14.67 13.49 -10.51
C ASP A 100 -13.86 12.39 -9.75
N PRO A 101 -14.54 11.33 -9.28
CA PRO A 101 -13.88 10.22 -8.56
C PRO A 101 -12.81 9.50 -9.39
N ASP A 102 -13.01 9.38 -10.69
CA ASP A 102 -12.04 8.73 -11.59
C ASP A 102 -10.73 9.50 -11.68
N ALA A 103 -10.79 10.82 -11.81
CA ALA A 103 -9.61 11.68 -11.81
C ALA A 103 -8.95 11.69 -10.42
N ALA A 104 -9.73 11.83 -9.35
CA ALA A 104 -9.23 11.82 -7.96
C ALA A 104 -8.48 10.53 -7.61
N ALA A 105 -8.90 9.38 -8.14
CA ALA A 105 -8.23 8.10 -7.91
C ALA A 105 -6.82 8.02 -8.51
N THR A 106 -6.45 8.92 -9.43
CA THR A 106 -5.14 8.91 -10.11
C THR A 106 -4.09 9.73 -9.36
N VAL A 107 -2.80 9.36 -9.51
CA VAL A 107 -1.68 10.14 -8.94
C VAL A 107 -1.62 11.56 -9.50
N SER A 108 -1.97 11.74 -10.78
CA SER A 108 -1.91 13.04 -11.46
C SER A 108 -3.11 13.94 -11.18
N GLY A 109 -4.22 13.38 -10.74
CA GLY A 109 -5.46 14.14 -10.52
C GLY A 109 -5.81 14.35 -9.04
N VAL A 110 -5.19 13.58 -8.14
CA VAL A 110 -5.56 13.62 -6.72
C VAL A 110 -5.39 15.01 -6.10
N ASP A 111 -4.32 15.75 -6.45
CA ASP A 111 -4.06 17.09 -5.94
C ASP A 111 -5.17 18.11 -6.31
N ASP A 112 -5.81 17.92 -7.48
CA ASP A 112 -6.82 18.85 -7.99
C ASP A 112 -8.24 18.49 -7.54
N HIS A 113 -8.48 17.24 -7.13
CA HIS A 113 -9.82 16.71 -6.90
C HIS A 113 -10.09 16.25 -5.47
N ALA A 114 -9.06 15.88 -4.69
CA ALA A 114 -9.21 15.39 -3.34
C ALA A 114 -8.83 16.42 -2.28
N GLU A 115 -9.37 16.28 -1.08
CA GLU A 115 -8.97 17.09 0.07
C GLU A 115 -7.67 16.54 0.66
N GLN A 116 -6.64 17.40 0.80
CA GLN A 116 -5.43 17.05 1.52
C GLN A 116 -5.64 17.28 3.02
N VAL A 117 -5.48 16.23 3.82
CA VAL A 117 -5.77 16.21 5.25
C VAL A 117 -4.56 15.79 6.08
N GLY A 118 -4.50 16.22 7.32
CA GLY A 118 -3.53 15.72 8.31
C GLY A 118 -3.97 14.38 8.89
N PRO A 119 -3.06 13.70 9.63
CA PRO A 119 -3.33 12.38 10.21
C PRO A 119 -4.56 12.37 11.13
N ASN A 120 -4.81 13.48 11.85
CA ASN A 120 -5.95 13.61 12.76
C ASN A 120 -7.34 13.61 12.07
N ALA A 121 -7.37 13.72 10.76
CA ALA A 121 -8.58 13.69 9.96
C ALA A 121 -8.74 12.36 9.19
N VAL A 122 -7.87 11.39 9.46
CA VAL A 122 -7.99 10.02 8.94
C VAL A 122 -8.86 9.23 9.90
N ASP A 123 -9.91 8.60 9.38
CA ASP A 123 -10.73 7.67 10.16
C ASP A 123 -9.99 6.34 10.38
N ARG A 124 -10.44 5.54 11.37
CA ARG A 124 -9.93 4.17 11.53
C ARG A 124 -10.06 3.41 10.22
N LEU A 125 -9.00 2.72 9.84
CA LEU A 125 -8.91 2.00 8.57
C LEU A 125 -9.31 0.54 8.75
N ASP A 126 -10.28 0.09 7.97
CA ASP A 126 -10.70 -1.32 7.95
C ASP A 126 -9.78 -2.15 7.05
N LEU A 127 -9.26 -1.53 5.96
CA LEU A 127 -8.47 -2.20 4.96
C LEU A 127 -7.27 -1.33 4.55
N VAL A 128 -6.08 -1.92 4.51
CA VAL A 128 -4.87 -1.29 3.99
C VAL A 128 -4.39 -2.04 2.75
N VAL A 129 -4.45 -1.38 1.59
CA VAL A 129 -4.01 -1.93 0.30
C VAL A 129 -2.62 -1.43 -0.02
N VAL A 130 -1.63 -2.30 0.06
CA VAL A 130 -0.22 -1.95 -0.13
C VAL A 130 0.31 -2.37 -1.50
N GLY A 131 1.23 -1.58 -2.05
CA GLY A 131 1.96 -1.93 -3.26
C GLY A 131 3.09 -2.93 -2.98
N SER A 132 3.28 -3.92 -3.85
CA SER A 132 4.28 -4.95 -3.70
C SER A 132 5.04 -5.21 -4.99
N VAL A 133 6.34 -5.46 -4.88
CA VAL A 133 7.17 -5.99 -5.98
C VAL A 133 7.17 -7.52 -5.91
N ALA A 134 7.33 -8.10 -4.74
CA ALA A 134 7.24 -9.53 -4.52
C ALA A 134 6.49 -9.84 -3.22
N VAL A 135 5.82 -10.98 -3.16
CA VAL A 135 5.06 -11.45 -2.00
C VAL A 135 5.23 -12.95 -1.82
N SER A 136 5.06 -13.44 -0.59
CA SER A 136 5.03 -14.88 -0.34
C SER A 136 3.65 -15.36 0.12
N PRO A 137 3.35 -16.66 -0.04
CA PRO A 137 2.09 -17.24 0.44
C PRO A 137 1.91 -17.19 1.95
N ASP A 138 2.98 -17.00 2.72
CA ASP A 138 2.99 -16.85 4.17
C ASP A 138 2.97 -15.39 4.65
N GLY A 139 2.87 -14.42 3.74
CA GLY A 139 2.59 -13.03 4.03
C GLY A 139 3.78 -12.08 4.00
N ALA A 140 4.99 -12.56 3.69
CA ALA A 140 6.12 -11.66 3.51
C ALA A 140 5.95 -10.79 2.25
N ARG A 141 6.48 -9.56 2.32
CA ARG A 141 6.35 -8.56 1.27
C ARG A 141 7.66 -7.84 0.98
N VAL A 142 7.93 -7.61 -0.29
CA VAL A 142 9.01 -6.71 -0.74
C VAL A 142 8.40 -5.55 -1.52
N GLY A 143 8.60 -4.33 -1.02
CA GLY A 143 8.28 -3.08 -1.72
C GLY A 143 9.39 -2.68 -2.70
N LYS A 144 9.30 -1.47 -3.25
CA LYS A 144 10.29 -0.95 -4.23
C LYS A 144 11.66 -0.55 -3.64
N GLY A 145 11.81 -0.57 -2.30
CA GLY A 145 13.08 -0.32 -1.62
C GLY A 145 13.18 1.06 -0.93
N GLU A 146 12.13 1.86 -0.89
CA GLU A 146 12.15 3.17 -0.24
C GLU A 146 11.64 3.16 1.22
N GLY A 147 11.01 2.08 1.68
CA GLY A 147 10.52 1.91 3.06
C GLY A 147 9.31 2.78 3.47
N TYR A 148 8.79 3.63 2.57
CA TYR A 148 7.70 4.55 2.93
C TYR A 148 6.39 3.87 3.30
N SER A 149 6.07 2.72 2.69
CA SER A 149 4.81 2.02 2.97
C SER A 149 4.79 1.40 4.36
N ASP A 150 5.94 0.90 4.83
CA ASP A 150 6.07 0.31 6.16
C ASP A 150 6.12 1.42 7.22
N LEU A 151 6.83 2.52 6.95
CA LEU A 151 6.84 3.70 7.82
C LEU A 151 5.46 4.36 7.90
N GLU A 152 4.73 4.44 6.79
CA GLU A 152 3.35 4.94 6.77
C GLU A 152 2.45 4.08 7.67
N PHE A 153 2.57 2.75 7.59
CA PHE A 153 1.83 1.84 8.46
C PHE A 153 2.19 2.06 9.93
N ALA A 154 3.48 2.24 10.25
CA ALA A 154 3.94 2.53 11.60
C ALA A 154 3.34 3.86 12.14
N VAL A 155 3.29 4.92 11.32
CA VAL A 155 2.61 6.18 11.68
C VAL A 155 1.12 5.96 11.93
N LEU A 156 0.43 5.18 11.09
CA LEU A 156 -0.98 4.86 11.29
C LEU A 156 -1.21 4.06 12.58
N THR A 157 -0.26 3.19 12.96
CA THR A 157 -0.28 2.44 14.22
C THR A 157 -0.14 3.37 15.42
N GLU A 158 0.82 4.30 15.43
CA GLU A 158 1.00 5.30 16.49
C GLU A 158 -0.25 6.17 16.70
N LEU A 159 -0.97 6.44 15.63
CA LEU A 159 -2.22 7.20 15.66
C LEU A 159 -3.43 6.37 16.10
N GLY A 160 -3.29 5.04 16.26
CA GLY A 160 -4.41 4.13 16.56
C GLY A 160 -5.42 4.00 15.43
N LEU A 161 -5.00 4.28 14.18
CA LEU A 161 -5.86 4.21 12.98
C LEU A 161 -5.87 2.82 12.34
N VAL A 162 -4.91 1.98 12.68
CA VAL A 162 -4.83 0.57 12.31
C VAL A 162 -4.63 -0.27 13.57
N ASP A 163 -5.17 -1.48 13.58
CA ASP A 163 -5.08 -2.42 14.71
C ASP A 163 -5.11 -3.87 14.21
N ALA A 164 -5.35 -4.82 15.13
CA ALA A 164 -5.40 -6.24 14.81
C ALA A 164 -6.60 -6.63 13.92
N GLU A 165 -7.63 -5.81 13.84
CA GLU A 165 -8.82 -6.04 12.99
C GLU A 165 -8.64 -5.44 11.58
N THR A 166 -7.69 -4.52 11.39
CA THR A 166 -7.36 -3.96 10.07
C THR A 166 -6.75 -5.03 9.18
N THR A 167 -7.34 -5.29 8.03
CA THR A 167 -6.78 -6.23 7.04
C THR A 167 -5.74 -5.57 6.16
N VAL A 168 -4.55 -6.16 6.04
CA VAL A 168 -3.50 -5.73 5.10
C VAL A 168 -3.51 -6.63 3.88
N VAL A 169 -3.75 -6.04 2.71
CA VAL A 169 -3.89 -6.76 1.44
C VAL A 169 -3.05 -6.16 0.34
N THR A 170 -2.68 -6.97 -0.64
CA THR A 170 -2.02 -6.51 -1.87
C THR A 170 -2.63 -7.18 -3.10
N THR A 171 -2.58 -6.47 -4.23
CA THR A 171 -2.89 -7.04 -5.55
C THR A 171 -1.61 -7.15 -6.37
N VAL A 172 -1.32 -8.34 -6.91
CA VAL A 172 -0.09 -8.69 -7.62
C VAL A 172 -0.35 -9.65 -8.77
N HIS A 173 0.59 -9.76 -9.71
CA HIS A 173 0.61 -10.83 -10.72
C HIS A 173 1.17 -12.14 -10.13
N GLU A 174 0.83 -13.29 -10.72
CA GLU A 174 1.38 -14.59 -10.27
C GLU A 174 2.92 -14.62 -10.30
N LEU A 175 3.57 -13.94 -11.24
CA LEU A 175 5.04 -13.82 -11.31
C LEU A 175 5.67 -13.07 -10.13
N GLN A 176 4.87 -12.40 -9.32
CA GLN A 176 5.31 -11.68 -8.11
C GLN A 176 5.21 -12.56 -6.85
N VAL A 177 4.62 -13.77 -6.96
CA VAL A 177 4.47 -14.70 -5.84
C VAL A 177 5.69 -15.64 -5.76
N HIS A 178 6.41 -15.59 -4.62
CA HIS A 178 7.62 -16.36 -4.37
C HIS A 178 7.56 -17.02 -2.99
N GLU A 179 8.09 -18.26 -2.85
CA GLU A 179 8.05 -18.98 -1.58
C GLU A 179 9.04 -18.43 -0.53
N ASP A 180 10.22 -17.99 -0.98
CA ASP A 180 11.30 -17.55 -0.09
C ASP A 180 11.55 -16.04 -0.23
N ILE A 181 11.00 -15.25 0.69
CA ILE A 181 11.21 -13.80 0.74
C ILE A 181 11.94 -13.44 2.05
N PRO A 182 13.07 -12.70 1.98
CA PRO A 182 13.72 -12.19 3.17
C PRO A 182 12.86 -11.15 3.88
N VAL A 183 12.75 -11.26 5.21
CA VAL A 183 11.92 -10.42 6.07
C VAL A 183 12.81 -9.65 7.04
N ASP A 184 12.53 -8.36 7.22
CA ASP A 184 13.10 -7.51 8.25
C ASP A 184 12.05 -7.24 9.35
N ALA A 185 12.48 -6.86 10.55
CA ALA A 185 11.58 -6.69 11.70
C ALA A 185 10.51 -5.59 11.50
N HIS A 186 10.81 -4.59 10.68
CA HIS A 186 9.90 -3.48 10.37
C HIS A 186 8.97 -3.74 9.16
N ASP A 187 9.13 -4.88 8.46
CA ASP A 187 8.24 -5.22 7.35
C ASP A 187 6.82 -5.52 7.86
N VAL A 188 5.83 -4.92 7.22
CA VAL A 188 4.43 -5.17 7.53
C VAL A 188 3.95 -6.42 6.79
N PRO A 189 3.51 -7.47 7.51
CA PRO A 189 3.02 -8.70 6.90
C PRO A 189 1.64 -8.50 6.25
N LEU A 190 1.38 -9.28 5.21
CA LEU A 190 0.12 -9.34 4.51
C LEU A 190 -0.80 -10.40 5.10
N ASP A 191 -2.10 -10.08 5.24
CA ASP A 191 -3.14 -11.06 5.59
C ASP A 191 -3.68 -11.75 4.34
N VAL A 192 -3.75 -10.99 3.22
CA VAL A 192 -4.32 -11.47 1.96
C VAL A 192 -3.48 -11.00 0.78
N VAL A 193 -3.17 -11.93 -0.11
CA VAL A 193 -2.60 -11.66 -1.44
C VAL A 193 -3.63 -12.01 -2.50
N VAL A 194 -3.91 -11.09 -3.40
CA VAL A 194 -4.87 -11.28 -4.48
C VAL A 194 -4.18 -11.18 -5.83
N THR A 195 -4.35 -12.22 -6.65
CA THR A 195 -3.85 -12.24 -8.03
C THR A 195 -5.04 -12.25 -9.01
N PRO A 196 -4.82 -12.08 -10.30
CA PRO A 196 -5.86 -12.30 -11.29
C PRO A 196 -6.48 -13.71 -11.24
N GLU A 197 -5.77 -14.69 -10.71
CA GLU A 197 -6.14 -16.11 -10.73
C GLU A 197 -6.72 -16.60 -9.42
N ARG A 198 -6.20 -16.13 -8.27
CA ARG A 198 -6.54 -16.68 -6.94
C ARG A 198 -6.41 -15.66 -5.80
N VAL A 199 -6.95 -16.06 -4.65
CA VAL A 199 -6.76 -15.40 -3.36
C VAL A 199 -5.93 -16.30 -2.45
N ILE A 200 -4.90 -15.75 -1.82
CA ILE A 200 -4.05 -16.43 -0.86
C ILE A 200 -4.27 -15.76 0.50
N ARG A 201 -4.80 -16.52 1.48
CA ARG A 201 -4.87 -16.11 2.88
C ARG A 201 -3.61 -16.59 3.57
N THR A 202 -2.79 -15.67 4.02
CA THR A 202 -1.37 -15.92 4.30
C THR A 202 -1.10 -16.67 5.60
N LYS A 203 -1.93 -16.68 6.57
CA LYS A 203 -1.67 -17.32 7.88
C LYS A 203 -0.28 -16.98 8.44
N THR A 204 0.13 -15.72 8.26
CA THR A 204 1.45 -15.27 8.69
C THR A 204 1.66 -15.47 10.19
N ALA A 205 2.88 -15.89 10.56
CA ALA A 205 3.34 -15.93 11.94
C ALA A 205 4.16 -14.67 12.30
N GLN A 206 4.41 -13.78 11.33
CA GLN A 206 5.11 -12.53 11.55
C GLN A 206 4.18 -11.56 12.30
N GLU A 207 4.67 -10.98 13.38
CA GLU A 207 3.99 -9.91 14.10
C GLU A 207 4.08 -8.61 13.31
N ARG A 208 3.05 -7.79 13.38
CA ARG A 208 3.08 -6.44 12.83
C ARG A 208 3.95 -5.53 13.69
N PRO A 209 4.62 -4.53 13.10
CA PRO A 209 5.33 -3.51 13.89
C PRO A 209 4.36 -2.80 14.86
N ASP A 210 4.78 -2.64 16.12
CA ASP A 210 3.99 -1.97 17.16
C ASP A 210 3.96 -0.43 17.03
N GLY A 211 4.76 0.13 16.11
CA GLY A 211 4.90 1.56 15.88
C GLY A 211 6.15 1.89 15.09
N ILE A 212 6.65 3.12 15.25
CA ILE A 212 7.82 3.64 14.54
C ILE A 212 9.10 3.07 15.14
N ASP A 213 9.91 2.40 14.31
CA ASP A 213 11.28 1.98 14.67
C ASP A 213 12.24 3.18 14.54
N TRP A 214 12.41 3.93 15.63
CA TRP A 214 13.26 5.11 15.70
C TRP A 214 14.73 4.80 15.49
N ASP A 215 15.19 3.61 15.85
CA ASP A 215 16.57 3.17 15.66
C ASP A 215 16.91 2.92 14.18
N ALA A 216 15.90 2.68 13.35
CA ALA A 216 16.04 2.51 11.92
C ALA A 216 15.97 3.82 11.11
N LEU A 217 15.68 4.96 11.78
CA LEU A 217 15.54 6.28 11.15
C LEU A 217 16.76 7.16 11.49
N ASP A 218 17.38 7.74 10.48
CA ASP A 218 18.37 8.80 10.68
C ASP A 218 17.73 10.20 10.75
N ASP A 219 18.48 11.18 11.21
CA ASP A 219 18.03 12.57 11.38
C ASP A 219 17.56 13.18 10.05
N GLU A 220 18.18 12.80 8.93
CA GLU A 220 17.81 13.29 7.60
C GLU A 220 16.43 12.77 7.21
N ARG A 221 16.17 11.48 7.46
CA ARG A 221 14.88 10.84 7.19
C ARG A 221 13.76 11.43 8.05
N ILE A 222 14.03 11.68 9.33
CA ILE A 222 13.07 12.32 10.24
C ILE A 222 12.74 13.74 9.76
N ALA A 223 13.75 14.52 9.36
CA ALA A 223 13.56 15.87 8.86
C ALA A 223 12.76 15.96 7.54
N GLU A 224 12.87 14.93 6.67
CA GLU A 224 12.13 14.84 5.40
C GLU A 224 10.63 14.55 5.59
N ILE A 225 10.22 14.03 6.77
CA ILE A 225 8.88 13.52 7.02
C ILE A 225 8.24 14.28 8.19
N PRO A 226 7.58 15.42 7.93
CA PRO A 226 7.10 16.32 8.98
C PRO A 226 6.15 15.68 10.00
N VAL A 227 5.37 14.67 9.60
CA VAL A 227 4.46 13.97 10.50
C VAL A 227 5.19 13.24 11.63
N LEU A 228 6.44 12.82 11.44
CA LEU A 228 7.24 12.16 12.48
C LEU A 228 7.54 13.07 13.67
N ASN A 229 7.63 14.40 13.45
CA ASN A 229 7.91 15.35 14.54
C ASN A 229 6.86 15.31 15.66
N ALA A 230 5.66 14.81 15.39
CA ALA A 230 4.61 14.67 16.38
C ALA A 230 4.83 13.46 17.33
N PHE A 231 5.74 12.55 16.96
CA PHE A 231 5.98 11.29 17.67
C PHE A 231 7.41 11.11 18.18
N VAL A 232 8.33 12.06 17.89
CA VAL A 232 9.71 11.98 18.39
C VAL A 232 9.68 11.83 19.91
N PRO A 233 10.31 10.78 20.48
CA PRO A 233 10.37 10.59 21.93
C PRO A 233 11.06 11.77 22.60
N ASP A 234 10.54 12.20 23.75
CA ASP A 234 11.23 13.18 24.61
C ASP A 234 12.55 12.57 25.09
N GLU A 235 13.67 13.30 25.01
CA GLU A 235 15.00 12.89 25.50
C GLU A 235 15.04 12.65 27.03
#